data_38b5b0a270b08cd5cfee4b48ad8e2b97
#
_entry.id   38b5b0a270b08cd5cfee4b48ad8e2b97
#
_cell.length_a   1.000
_cell.length_b   1.000
_cell.length_c   1.000
_cell.angle_alpha   90.00
_cell.angle_beta   90.00
_cell.angle_gamma   90.00
#
_symmetry.space_group_name_H-M   'P 1'
#
loop_
_entity.id
_entity.type
_entity.pdbx_description
1 polymer ?
#
loop_
_entity_poly.entity_id
_entity_poly.type
_entity_poly.pdbx_seq_one_letter_code
_entity_poly.pdbx_strand_id
1 'polypeptide(L)'
;MNNLNVFISGVSRGIGNTVAKMFLKKGFTVVGSSRGNFKFEDEYKNFHHVKMDVTSRTDIDKMLKKITTENLLPDILINNAGITSDKLFLKMNDDDWDNVIDTNLNGTFNVTKVFIKNMIKKRFGKIINISSISGLMGNPGQVNYSSSKSALVGFTKSLAKELGSRNI
;
A
#
# COMPACT_ATOMS: atom_id res chain seq x y z
N MET A 1 -17.89 -15.49 -10.64
CA MET A 1 -17.04 -15.03 -9.54
C MET A 1 -17.20 -13.53 -9.48
N ASN A 2 -17.50 -12.95 -8.32
CA ASN A 2 -17.60 -11.50 -8.21
C ASN A 2 -16.25 -10.89 -8.58
N ASN A 3 -16.23 -10.00 -9.58
CA ASN A 3 -15.03 -9.28 -9.99
C ASN A 3 -14.64 -8.31 -8.86
N LEU A 4 -13.86 -8.78 -7.88
CA LEU A 4 -13.33 -7.91 -6.84
C LEU A 4 -12.18 -7.08 -7.40
N ASN A 5 -12.16 -5.81 -7.02
CA ASN A 5 -11.09 -4.88 -7.35
C ASN A 5 -10.01 -4.91 -6.27
N VAL A 6 -8.77 -4.97 -6.68
CA VAL A 6 -7.60 -4.96 -5.79
C VAL A 6 -6.78 -3.70 -6.07
N PHE A 7 -6.50 -2.91 -5.04
CA PHE A 7 -5.52 -1.83 -5.14
C PHE A 7 -4.20 -2.26 -4.50
N ILE A 8 -3.09 -2.07 -5.21
CA ILE A 8 -1.75 -2.40 -4.72
C ILE A 8 -0.83 -1.20 -4.88
N SER A 9 -0.27 -0.69 -3.79
CA SER A 9 0.76 0.34 -3.86
C SER A 9 2.14 -0.29 -4.09
N GLY A 10 2.95 0.33 -4.99
CA GLY A 10 4.32 -0.12 -5.25
C GLY A 10 4.42 -1.36 -6.14
N VAL A 11 3.76 -1.36 -7.32
CA VAL A 11 3.70 -2.54 -8.23
C VAL A 11 4.86 -2.64 -9.22
N SER A 12 5.74 -1.65 -9.31
CA SER A 12 6.77 -1.62 -10.36
C SER A 12 7.86 -2.69 -10.22
N ARG A 13 8.04 -3.27 -9.03
CA ARG A 13 9.05 -4.30 -8.76
C ARG A 13 8.74 -5.13 -7.51
N GLY A 14 9.51 -6.20 -7.32
CA GLY A 14 9.52 -7.00 -6.08
C GLY A 14 8.17 -7.59 -5.71
N ILE A 15 7.84 -7.58 -4.43
CA ILE A 15 6.63 -8.21 -3.86
C ILE A 15 5.35 -7.66 -4.52
N GLY A 16 5.22 -6.34 -4.64
CA GLY A 16 4.03 -5.72 -5.23
C GLY A 16 3.78 -6.16 -6.67
N ASN A 17 4.86 -6.28 -7.47
CA ASN A 17 4.77 -6.79 -8.85
C ASN A 17 4.29 -8.24 -8.90
N THR A 18 4.90 -9.11 -8.10
CA THR A 18 4.54 -10.54 -8.04
C THR A 18 3.10 -10.72 -7.56
N VAL A 19 2.69 -10.01 -6.53
CA VAL A 19 1.32 -10.06 -5.99
C VAL A 19 0.31 -9.57 -7.02
N ALA A 20 0.61 -8.47 -7.74
CA ALA A 20 -0.25 -7.99 -8.81
C ALA A 20 -0.45 -9.04 -9.90
N LYS A 21 0.62 -9.68 -10.38
CA LYS A 21 0.55 -10.78 -11.37
C LYS A 21 -0.29 -11.96 -10.85
N MET A 22 -0.17 -12.31 -9.57
CA MET A 22 -0.97 -13.41 -8.98
C MET A 22 -2.46 -13.10 -9.00
N PHE A 23 -2.86 -11.89 -8.63
CA PHE A 23 -4.27 -11.48 -8.68
C PHE A 23 -4.80 -11.41 -10.12
N LEU A 24 -4.01 -10.85 -11.04
CA LEU A 24 -4.37 -10.76 -12.46
C LEU A 24 -4.60 -12.14 -13.10
N LYS A 25 -3.70 -13.09 -12.83
CA LYS A 25 -3.84 -14.49 -13.30
C LYS A 25 -5.08 -15.19 -12.73
N LYS A 26 -5.58 -14.76 -11.57
CA LYS A 26 -6.81 -15.27 -10.96
C LYS A 26 -8.07 -14.53 -11.42
N GLY A 27 -7.96 -13.60 -12.37
CA GLY A 27 -9.09 -12.89 -12.96
C GLY A 27 -9.58 -11.68 -12.15
N PHE A 28 -8.82 -11.23 -11.14
CA PHE A 28 -9.15 -9.99 -10.43
C PHE A 28 -8.83 -8.77 -11.30
N THR A 29 -9.56 -7.67 -11.08
CA THR A 29 -9.16 -6.37 -11.59
C THR A 29 -8.15 -5.75 -10.62
N VAL A 30 -6.98 -5.35 -11.11
CA VAL A 30 -5.91 -4.81 -10.30
C VAL A 30 -5.61 -3.35 -10.69
N VAL A 31 -5.75 -2.45 -9.74
CA VAL A 31 -5.23 -1.09 -9.82
C VAL A 31 -3.88 -1.07 -9.11
N GLY A 32 -2.82 -0.85 -9.86
CA GLY A 32 -1.46 -0.80 -9.33
C GLY A 32 -0.90 0.62 -9.36
N SER A 33 -0.26 1.08 -8.29
CA SER A 33 0.39 2.38 -8.28
C SER A 33 1.90 2.30 -8.16
N SER A 34 2.58 3.28 -8.77
CA SER A 34 4.02 3.53 -8.62
C SER A 34 4.37 4.98 -8.96
N ARG A 35 5.53 5.46 -8.50
CA ARG A 35 6.00 6.84 -8.76
C ARG A 35 6.32 7.10 -10.23
N GLY A 36 6.84 6.11 -10.93
CA GLY A 36 7.09 6.16 -12.38
C GLY A 36 5.95 5.55 -13.18
N ASN A 37 6.00 5.72 -14.50
CA ASN A 37 5.13 4.97 -15.41
C ASN A 37 5.53 3.50 -15.37
N PHE A 38 4.52 2.62 -15.40
CA PHE A 38 4.72 1.19 -15.34
C PHE A 38 3.67 0.46 -16.18
N LYS A 39 4.09 -0.58 -16.88
CA LYS A 39 3.22 -1.57 -17.54
C LYS A 39 3.85 -2.95 -17.39
N PHE A 40 3.06 -3.98 -17.37
CA PHE A 40 3.58 -5.34 -17.50
C PHE A 40 4.00 -5.62 -18.96
N GLU A 41 4.97 -6.53 -19.15
CA GLU A 41 5.34 -7.04 -20.48
C GLU A 41 4.18 -7.82 -21.09
N ASP A 42 3.54 -8.68 -20.28
CA ASP A 42 2.30 -9.34 -20.66
C ASP A 42 1.14 -8.35 -20.61
N GLU A 43 0.28 -8.38 -21.63
CA GLU A 43 -0.93 -7.57 -21.64
C GLU A 43 -2.01 -8.19 -20.73
N TYR A 44 -2.20 -7.57 -19.57
CA TYR A 44 -3.34 -7.88 -18.71
C TYR A 44 -4.44 -6.84 -18.90
N LYS A 45 -5.54 -7.21 -19.58
CA LYS A 45 -6.69 -6.30 -19.83
C LYS A 45 -7.34 -5.77 -18.57
N ASN A 46 -7.19 -6.48 -17.46
CA ASN A 46 -7.72 -6.15 -16.14
C ASN A 46 -6.70 -5.46 -15.23
N PHE A 47 -5.58 -4.95 -15.78
CA PHE A 47 -4.60 -4.16 -15.06
C PHE A 47 -4.72 -2.66 -15.40
N HIS A 48 -4.84 -1.84 -14.37
CA HIS A 48 -4.90 -0.38 -14.47
C HIS A 48 -3.75 0.23 -13.68
N HIS A 49 -2.87 0.96 -14.36
CA HIS A 49 -1.77 1.64 -13.68
C HIS A 49 -2.15 3.08 -13.33
N VAL A 50 -1.73 3.50 -12.14
CA VAL A 50 -1.83 4.89 -11.69
C VAL A 50 -0.46 5.38 -11.22
N LYS A 51 0.03 6.46 -11.82
CA LYS A 51 1.22 7.16 -11.31
C LYS A 51 0.84 7.91 -10.05
N MET A 52 1.48 7.57 -8.91
CA MET A 52 1.17 8.14 -7.60
C MET A 52 2.33 7.96 -6.64
N ASP A 53 2.66 9.02 -5.91
CA ASP A 53 3.47 8.94 -4.70
C ASP A 53 2.54 8.82 -3.48
N VAL A 54 2.77 7.81 -2.63
CA VAL A 54 1.96 7.56 -1.43
C VAL A 54 2.11 8.66 -0.36
N THR A 55 3.17 9.47 -0.43
CA THR A 55 3.40 10.61 0.45
C THR A 55 2.66 11.87 -0.01
N SER A 56 2.28 11.93 -1.29
CA SER A 56 1.60 13.07 -1.90
C SER A 56 0.08 12.94 -1.79
N ARG A 57 -0.54 13.72 -0.92
CA ARG A 57 -2.01 13.76 -0.82
C ARG A 57 -2.68 14.20 -2.12
N THR A 58 -2.04 15.12 -2.85
CA THR A 58 -2.54 15.58 -4.15
C THR A 58 -2.58 14.44 -5.18
N ASP A 59 -1.55 13.58 -5.22
CA ASP A 59 -1.53 12.43 -6.11
C ASP A 59 -2.60 11.41 -5.72
N ILE A 60 -2.77 11.18 -4.42
CA ILE A 60 -3.82 10.30 -3.89
C ILE A 60 -5.22 10.79 -4.26
N ASP A 61 -5.48 12.08 -4.16
CA ASP A 61 -6.77 12.67 -4.53
C ASP A 61 -7.04 12.54 -6.04
N LYS A 62 -6.01 12.77 -6.89
CA LYS A 62 -6.10 12.56 -8.34
C LYS A 62 -6.39 11.09 -8.67
N MET A 63 -5.65 10.18 -8.03
CA MET A 63 -5.87 8.74 -8.17
C MET A 63 -7.29 8.36 -7.77
N LEU A 64 -7.77 8.80 -6.60
CA LEU A 64 -9.11 8.49 -6.10
C LEU A 64 -10.21 8.96 -7.06
N LYS A 65 -10.10 10.19 -7.60
CA LYS A 65 -11.02 10.70 -8.60
C LYS A 65 -11.06 9.80 -9.83
N LYS A 66 -9.90 9.47 -10.39
CA LYS A 66 -9.78 8.61 -11.58
C LYS A 66 -10.46 7.27 -11.38
N ILE A 67 -10.06 6.51 -10.34
CA ILE A 67 -10.57 5.14 -10.14
C ILE A 67 -12.05 5.12 -9.71
N THR A 68 -12.54 6.21 -9.11
CA THR A 68 -13.98 6.35 -8.81
C THR A 68 -14.79 6.50 -10.09
N THR A 69 -14.35 7.34 -11.02
CA THR A 69 -15.00 7.52 -12.33
C THR A 69 -14.98 6.23 -13.15
N GLU A 70 -13.92 5.45 -13.06
CA GLU A 70 -13.74 4.18 -13.77
C GLU A 70 -14.41 2.98 -13.05
N ASN A 71 -15.12 3.19 -11.92
CA ASN A 71 -15.71 2.14 -11.06
C ASN A 71 -14.71 1.09 -10.57
N LEU A 72 -13.48 1.51 -10.29
CA LEU A 72 -12.35 0.68 -9.87
C LEU A 72 -12.03 0.80 -8.37
N LEU A 73 -12.96 1.31 -7.55
CA LEU A 73 -12.74 1.39 -6.10
C LEU A 73 -12.49 0.00 -5.50
N PRO A 74 -11.43 -0.16 -4.70
CA PRO A 74 -10.99 -1.47 -4.26
C PRO A 74 -11.90 -2.11 -3.21
N ASP A 75 -12.00 -3.41 -3.29
CA ASP A 75 -12.52 -4.31 -2.26
C ASP A 75 -11.38 -4.86 -1.40
N ILE A 76 -10.17 -4.96 -1.99
CA ILE A 76 -8.94 -5.40 -1.34
C ILE A 76 -7.88 -4.31 -1.51
N LEU A 77 -7.32 -3.83 -0.40
CA LEU A 77 -6.20 -2.89 -0.37
C LEU A 77 -4.93 -3.61 0.07
N ILE A 78 -3.86 -3.49 -0.72
CA ILE A 78 -2.53 -3.99 -0.35
C ILE A 78 -1.56 -2.82 -0.29
N ASN A 79 -1.22 -2.41 0.93
CA ASN A 79 -0.20 -1.42 1.22
C ASN A 79 1.17 -2.10 1.18
N ASN A 80 1.82 -2.00 0.04
CA ASN A 80 3.14 -2.61 -0.20
C ASN A 80 4.23 -1.57 -0.49
N ALA A 81 3.88 -0.36 -0.92
CA ALA A 81 4.88 0.69 -1.15
C ALA A 81 5.75 0.89 0.09
N GLY A 82 7.06 0.89 -0.12
CA GLY A 82 8.01 1.06 0.96
C GLY A 82 9.44 1.20 0.43
N ILE A 83 10.27 1.81 1.25
CA ILE A 83 11.70 2.04 1.00
C ILE A 83 12.51 1.68 2.23
N THR A 84 13.81 1.48 2.04
CA THR A 84 14.83 1.44 3.10
C THR A 84 15.84 2.57 2.87
N SER A 85 16.44 3.06 3.94
CA SER A 85 17.62 3.92 3.94
C SER A 85 18.51 3.46 5.09
N ASP A 86 19.28 2.41 4.84
CA ASP A 86 20.03 1.68 5.87
C ASP A 86 21.31 2.44 6.24
N LYS A 87 21.40 2.90 7.48
CA LYS A 87 22.57 3.57 8.07
C LYS A 87 22.64 3.29 9.56
N LEU A 88 23.84 3.15 10.11
CA LEU A 88 24.02 3.12 11.55
C LEU A 88 23.45 4.42 12.17
N PHE A 89 22.84 4.31 13.33
CA PHE A 89 22.07 5.42 13.96
C PHE A 89 22.87 6.72 14.08
N LEU A 90 24.14 6.63 14.45
CA LEU A 90 25.04 7.81 14.54
C LEU A 90 25.30 8.51 13.19
N LYS A 91 25.06 7.82 12.07
CA LYS A 91 25.26 8.35 10.72
C LYS A 91 23.94 8.61 9.98
N MET A 92 22.83 8.26 10.60
CA MET A 92 21.50 8.48 10.04
C MET A 92 21.14 9.96 10.19
N ASN A 93 20.83 10.62 9.09
CA ASN A 93 20.36 11.99 9.11
C ASN A 93 18.82 12.04 9.12
N ASP A 94 18.27 13.26 9.31
CA ASP A 94 16.82 13.46 9.39
C ASP A 94 16.11 13.01 8.10
N ASP A 95 16.68 13.27 6.94
CA ASP A 95 16.11 12.83 5.65
C ASP A 95 16.05 11.30 5.53
N ASP A 96 17.06 10.59 6.04
CA ASP A 96 17.06 9.12 6.04
C ASP A 96 15.93 8.57 6.91
N TRP A 97 15.65 9.22 8.01
CA TRP A 97 14.55 8.88 8.90
C TRP A 97 13.21 9.27 8.29
N ASP A 98 13.02 10.53 7.95
CA ASP A 98 11.75 11.10 7.50
C ASP A 98 11.25 10.42 6.21
N ASN A 99 12.10 10.24 5.22
CA ASN A 99 11.72 9.58 3.96
C ASN A 99 11.18 8.16 4.18
N VAL A 100 11.78 7.40 5.11
CA VAL A 100 11.35 6.03 5.42
C VAL A 100 10.02 6.03 6.18
N ILE A 101 9.88 6.87 7.19
CA ILE A 101 8.64 7.01 7.96
C ILE A 101 7.51 7.51 7.06
N ASP A 102 7.76 8.52 6.26
CA ASP A 102 6.76 9.10 5.37
C ASP A 102 6.28 8.11 4.31
N THR A 103 7.19 7.37 3.70
CA THR A 103 6.78 6.38 2.69
C THR A 103 6.09 5.18 3.32
N ASN A 104 6.70 4.57 4.34
CA ASN A 104 6.28 3.26 4.84
C ASN A 104 5.06 3.36 5.77
N LEU A 105 4.98 4.40 6.60
CA LEU A 105 3.93 4.57 7.60
C LEU A 105 2.89 5.61 7.18
N ASN A 106 3.31 6.85 6.94
CA ASN A 106 2.40 7.93 6.56
C ASN A 106 1.74 7.64 5.20
N GLY A 107 2.49 7.07 4.24
CA GLY A 107 1.96 6.63 2.96
C GLY A 107 0.88 5.55 3.11
N THR A 108 1.11 4.56 3.97
CA THR A 108 0.12 3.52 4.30
C THR A 108 -1.15 4.13 4.90
N PHE A 109 -1.00 5.05 5.85
CA PHE A 109 -2.13 5.79 6.45
C PHE A 109 -2.90 6.58 5.38
N ASN A 110 -2.22 7.35 4.55
CA ASN A 110 -2.83 8.21 3.54
C ASN A 110 -3.68 7.39 2.55
N VAL A 111 -3.13 6.29 2.02
CA VAL A 111 -3.83 5.41 1.07
C VAL A 111 -4.99 4.69 1.74
N THR A 112 -4.81 4.18 2.96
CA THR A 112 -5.88 3.49 3.70
C THR A 112 -7.05 4.43 3.97
N LYS A 113 -6.76 5.66 4.40
CA LYS A 113 -7.77 6.64 4.78
C LYS A 113 -8.76 6.97 3.66
N VAL A 114 -8.30 7.03 2.42
CA VAL A 114 -9.19 7.38 1.29
C VAL A 114 -10.10 6.23 0.86
N PHE A 115 -9.69 4.97 1.06
CA PHE A 115 -10.50 3.82 0.69
C PHE A 115 -11.44 3.32 1.78
N ILE A 116 -11.09 3.55 3.04
CA ILE A 116 -11.82 3.00 4.19
C ILE A 116 -13.29 3.44 4.22
N LYS A 117 -13.58 4.68 3.81
CA LYS A 117 -14.97 5.20 3.78
C LYS A 117 -15.88 4.38 2.87
N ASN A 118 -15.37 3.98 1.70
CA ASN A 118 -16.12 3.14 0.77
C ASN A 118 -16.30 1.71 1.30
N MET A 119 -15.24 1.13 1.89
CA MET A 119 -15.30 -0.19 2.51
C MET A 119 -16.32 -0.23 3.65
N ILE A 120 -16.35 0.79 4.51
CA ILE A 120 -17.35 0.93 5.60
C ILE A 120 -18.76 0.97 5.03
N LYS A 121 -19.00 1.77 3.97
CA LYS A 121 -20.31 1.88 3.32
C LYS A 121 -20.78 0.55 2.73
N LYS A 122 -19.87 -0.20 2.09
CA LYS A 122 -20.15 -1.53 1.53
C LYS A 122 -20.27 -2.62 2.62
N ARG A 123 -19.80 -2.38 3.84
CA ARG A 123 -19.61 -3.38 4.89
C ARG A 123 -18.76 -4.56 4.42
N PHE A 124 -17.79 -4.28 3.58
CA PHE A 124 -16.86 -5.24 3.02
C PHE A 124 -15.55 -4.57 2.64
N GLY A 125 -14.44 -5.18 3.06
CA GLY A 125 -13.10 -4.77 2.68
C GLY A 125 -12.04 -5.70 3.27
N LYS A 126 -10.89 -5.80 2.60
CA LYS A 126 -9.71 -6.47 3.15
C LYS A 126 -8.52 -5.55 3.00
N ILE A 127 -7.82 -5.29 4.10
CA ILE A 127 -6.65 -4.42 4.13
C ILE A 127 -5.44 -5.27 4.54
N ILE A 128 -4.44 -5.33 3.67
CA ILE A 128 -3.20 -6.07 3.88
C ILE A 128 -2.05 -5.07 3.90
N ASN A 129 -1.35 -4.99 5.03
CA ASN A 129 -0.17 -4.15 5.20
C ASN A 129 1.09 -5.01 5.16
N ILE A 130 2.01 -4.73 4.23
CA ILE A 130 3.26 -5.47 4.11
C ILE A 130 4.25 -4.95 5.17
N SER A 131 4.39 -5.69 6.26
CA SER A 131 5.37 -5.45 7.32
C SER A 131 6.70 -6.15 7.00
N SER A 132 7.53 -6.38 8.00
CA SER A 132 8.82 -7.05 7.87
C SER A 132 9.18 -7.74 9.19
N ILE A 133 9.97 -8.79 9.10
CA ILE A 133 10.58 -9.42 10.28
C ILE A 133 11.46 -8.41 11.06
N SER A 134 12.11 -7.47 10.36
CA SER A 134 12.87 -6.38 10.98
C SER A 134 12.00 -5.50 11.89
N GLY A 135 10.70 -5.38 11.62
CA GLY A 135 9.75 -4.66 12.48
C GLY A 135 9.42 -5.40 13.78
N LEU A 136 9.71 -6.69 13.87
CA LEU A 136 9.48 -7.51 15.07
C LEU A 136 10.77 -7.69 15.88
N MET A 137 11.90 -7.91 15.20
CA MET A 137 13.18 -8.27 15.84
C MET A 137 14.16 -7.09 15.92
N GLY A 138 13.99 -6.05 15.10
CA GLY A 138 15.00 -5.04 14.86
C GLY A 138 16.11 -5.56 13.93
N ASN A 139 16.89 -4.63 13.37
CA ASN A 139 18.10 -4.97 12.62
C ASN A 139 19.09 -3.80 12.69
N PRO A 140 20.39 -4.03 12.98
CA PRO A 140 21.40 -2.98 12.96
C PRO A 140 21.41 -2.22 11.63
N GLY A 141 21.50 -0.89 11.70
CA GLY A 141 21.45 -0.01 10.52
C GLY A 141 20.03 0.27 9.98
N GLN A 142 18.98 -0.30 10.57
CA GLN A 142 17.58 -0.16 10.11
C GLN A 142 16.66 0.42 11.17
N VAL A 143 17.12 1.34 12.00
CA VAL A 143 16.29 1.91 13.08
C VAL A 143 15.02 2.57 12.50
N ASN A 144 15.14 3.36 11.42
CA ASN A 144 14.04 3.96 10.68
C ASN A 144 13.08 2.92 10.07
N TYR A 145 13.63 1.95 9.33
CA TYR A 145 12.86 0.91 8.65
C TYR A 145 12.15 -0.01 9.65
N SER A 146 12.86 -0.52 10.64
CA SER A 146 12.31 -1.38 11.68
C SER A 146 11.21 -0.68 12.46
N SER A 147 11.40 0.61 12.83
CA SER A 147 10.37 1.43 13.48
C SER A 147 9.13 1.58 12.61
N SER A 148 9.28 1.91 11.32
CA SER A 148 8.15 2.04 10.39
C SER A 148 7.36 0.73 10.25
N LYS A 149 8.06 -0.41 10.15
CA LYS A 149 7.42 -1.73 9.97
C LYS A 149 6.81 -2.28 11.26
N SER A 150 7.37 -1.94 12.42
CA SER A 150 6.77 -2.21 13.73
C SER A 150 5.48 -1.41 13.93
N ALA A 151 5.48 -0.13 13.57
CA ALA A 151 4.30 0.73 13.65
C ALA A 151 3.12 0.20 12.81
N LEU A 152 3.38 -0.45 11.66
CA LEU A 152 2.33 -1.08 10.85
C LEU A 152 1.61 -2.22 11.59
N VAL A 153 2.27 -2.89 12.53
CA VAL A 153 1.64 -3.95 13.35
C VAL A 153 0.60 -3.33 14.28
N GLY A 154 0.95 -2.25 14.99
CA GLY A 154 0.02 -1.49 15.83
C GLY A 154 -1.13 -0.89 15.03
N PHE A 155 -0.81 -0.25 13.89
CA PHE A 155 -1.80 0.29 12.95
C PHE A 155 -2.80 -0.78 12.52
N THR A 156 -2.33 -1.95 12.08
CA THR A 156 -3.19 -3.05 11.62
C THR A 156 -4.09 -3.57 12.73
N LYS A 157 -3.54 -3.83 13.91
CA LYS A 157 -4.30 -4.36 15.05
C LYS A 157 -5.39 -3.39 15.53
N SER A 158 -5.08 -2.10 15.61
CA SER A 158 -6.03 -1.07 16.03
C SER A 158 -7.16 -0.92 15.00
N LEU A 159 -6.80 -0.81 13.73
CA LEU A 159 -7.77 -0.66 12.65
C LEU A 159 -8.69 -1.89 12.52
N ALA A 160 -8.16 -3.10 12.70
CA ALA A 160 -8.96 -4.32 12.67
C ALA A 160 -10.00 -4.37 13.81
N LYS A 161 -9.63 -3.90 15.02
CA LYS A 161 -10.58 -3.80 16.15
C LYS A 161 -11.66 -2.75 15.89
N GLU A 162 -11.30 -1.61 15.31
CA GLU A 162 -12.22 -0.52 15.01
C GLU A 162 -13.23 -0.91 13.90
N LEU A 163 -12.77 -1.64 12.90
CA LEU A 163 -13.56 -1.94 11.69
C LEU A 163 -14.14 -3.35 11.64
N GLY A 164 -13.82 -4.22 12.57
CA GLY A 164 -14.29 -5.61 12.59
C GLY A 164 -15.81 -5.74 12.52
N SER A 165 -16.55 -4.84 13.22
CA SER A 165 -18.03 -4.80 13.14
C SER A 165 -18.56 -4.41 11.75
N ARG A 166 -17.71 -3.94 10.85
CA ARG A 166 -18.02 -3.58 9.46
C ARG A 166 -17.53 -4.63 8.44
N ASN A 167 -17.08 -5.79 8.92
CA ASN A 167 -16.56 -6.87 8.08
C ASN A 167 -15.32 -6.44 7.23
N ILE A 168 -14.44 -5.62 7.84
CA ILE A 168 -13.18 -5.15 7.24
C ILE A 168 -12.02 -5.65 8.12
#